data_9e66ac2b56efcec7692eae0f132765fd
#
_entry.id   9e66ac2b56efcec7692eae0f132765fd
#
_cell.length_a   1.000
_cell.length_b   1.000
_cell.length_c   1.000
_cell.angle_alpha   90.00
_cell.angle_beta   90.00
_cell.angle_gamma   90.00
#
_symmetry.space_group_name_H-M   'P 1'
#
loop_
_entity.id
_entity.type
_entity.pdbx_description
1 polymer ?
#
loop_
_entity_poly.entity_id
_entity_poly.type
_entity_poly.pdbx_seq_one_letter_code
_entity_poly.pdbx_strand_id
1 'polypeptide(L)'
;LKQLAEGSLFYTENGNMWVMMLFLGLIILVKVLATSATNGGGGVGGTFAPSLYVGCFAGFFFAYVLNHTGLLPMELSDKNFALMGMAGVMAAVMHAPLMAIFLTTELTGGYDLFLPLMITSTVAYATIKVFEPHSIYTMRLAKKGELLTHHKDKAVLTLLKMDSVIEKDFIEVHPNMSLGDMVKVISQSHRNIFPVTDNDN
;
A
#
# COMPACT_ATOMS: atom_id res chain seq x y z
N LEU A 1 12.52 15.51 12.88
CA LEU A 1 13.28 14.77 11.86
C LEU A 1 14.61 15.46 11.56
N LYS A 2 14.63 16.76 11.25
CA LYS A 2 15.86 17.50 10.95
C LYS A 2 16.86 17.46 12.11
N GLN A 3 16.42 17.71 13.33
CA GLN A 3 17.25 17.66 14.53
C GLN A 3 17.73 16.24 14.89
N LEU A 4 16.94 15.21 14.60
CA LEU A 4 17.35 13.81 14.69
C LEU A 4 18.40 13.46 13.64
N ALA A 5 18.20 13.92 12.40
CA ALA A 5 19.16 13.73 11.32
C ALA A 5 20.48 14.49 11.58
N GLU A 6 20.44 15.56 12.38
CA GLU A 6 21.61 16.34 12.78
C GLU A 6 22.26 15.79 14.06
N GLY A 7 21.69 14.74 14.68
CA GLY A 7 22.23 14.11 15.91
C GLY A 7 22.15 14.98 17.16
N SER A 8 21.58 16.19 17.07
CA SER A 8 21.61 17.18 18.15
C SER A 8 20.63 16.98 19.29
N LEU A 9 19.64 16.08 19.12
CA LEU A 9 18.54 15.92 20.09
C LEU A 9 18.88 15.02 21.28
N PHE A 10 19.91 14.20 21.18
CA PHE A 10 20.14 13.11 22.14
C PHE A 10 21.54 13.06 22.75
N TYR A 11 22.43 13.99 22.39
CA TYR A 11 23.71 14.12 23.07
C TYR A 11 23.53 14.84 24.41
N THR A 12 22.98 14.12 25.38
CA THR A 12 23.16 14.48 26.82
C THR A 12 24.37 13.72 27.32
N GLU A 13 25.38 14.42 27.73
CA GLU A 13 26.69 13.93 28.19
C GLU A 13 26.65 12.89 29.33
N ASN A 14 25.47 12.60 29.92
CA ASN A 14 25.31 11.69 31.04
C ASN A 14 24.11 10.72 30.94
N GLY A 15 23.61 10.44 29.74
CA GLY A 15 22.50 9.50 29.55
C GLY A 15 22.94 8.04 29.61
N ASN A 16 22.33 7.22 30.47
CA ASN A 16 22.53 5.77 30.45
C ASN A 16 22.17 5.21 29.05
N MET A 17 23.15 4.61 28.40
CA MET A 17 22.99 3.97 27.05
C MET A 17 21.71 3.09 26.99
N TRP A 18 21.47 2.28 27.98
CA TRP A 18 20.31 1.40 28.05
C TRP A 18 18.97 2.14 28.11
N VAL A 19 18.91 3.26 28.80
CA VAL A 19 17.71 4.10 28.88
C VAL A 19 17.41 4.70 27.52
N MET A 20 18.43 5.15 26.79
CA MET A 20 18.30 5.68 25.44
C MET A 20 17.82 4.62 24.44
N MET A 21 18.42 3.43 24.48
CA MET A 21 17.97 2.30 23.64
C MET A 21 16.52 1.93 23.90
N LEU A 22 16.14 1.83 25.18
CA LEU A 22 14.77 1.52 25.57
C LEU A 22 13.79 2.61 25.12
N PHE A 23 14.16 3.87 25.27
CA PHE A 23 13.35 5.01 24.88
C PHE A 23 13.11 5.03 23.34
N LEU A 24 14.18 4.85 22.54
CA LEU A 24 14.07 4.79 21.09
C LEU A 24 13.22 3.60 20.61
N GLY A 25 13.43 2.42 21.19
CA GLY A 25 12.63 1.24 20.90
C GLY A 25 11.14 1.45 21.25
N LEU A 26 10.87 2.07 22.40
CA LEU A 26 9.52 2.40 22.83
C LEU A 26 8.83 3.39 21.88
N ILE A 27 9.53 4.43 21.44
CA ILE A 27 9.01 5.38 20.45
C ILE A 27 8.56 4.67 19.18
N ILE A 28 9.40 3.76 18.65
CA ILE A 28 9.10 2.99 17.43
C ILE A 28 7.81 2.19 17.64
N LEU A 29 7.72 1.42 18.71
CA LEU A 29 6.55 0.58 19.03
C LEU A 29 5.27 1.41 19.25
N VAL A 30 5.36 2.44 20.08
CA VAL A 30 4.21 3.33 20.37
C VAL A 30 3.72 4.02 19.11
N LYS A 31 4.63 4.44 18.21
CA LYS A 31 4.24 5.10 16.96
C LYS A 31 3.50 4.18 16.03
N VAL A 32 3.95 2.93 15.90
CA VAL A 32 3.26 1.91 15.09
C VAL A 32 1.85 1.64 15.63
N LEU A 33 1.75 1.43 16.97
CA LEU A 33 0.46 1.21 17.62
C LEU A 33 -0.48 2.41 17.50
N ALA A 34 0.02 3.62 17.72
CA ALA A 34 -0.76 4.85 17.57
C ALA A 34 -1.30 5.02 16.14
N THR A 35 -0.46 4.77 15.12
CA THR A 35 -0.88 4.87 13.72
C THR A 35 -1.94 3.82 13.39
N SER A 36 -1.74 2.58 13.86
CA SER A 36 -2.70 1.49 13.64
C SER A 36 -4.03 1.76 14.34
N ALA A 37 -4.00 2.27 15.58
CA ALA A 37 -5.20 2.62 16.34
C ALA A 37 -5.97 3.78 15.68
N THR A 38 -5.28 4.81 15.21
CA THR A 38 -5.91 5.95 14.51
C THR A 38 -6.61 5.50 13.24
N ASN A 39 -5.93 4.71 12.41
CA ASN A 39 -6.49 4.23 11.14
C ASN A 39 -7.59 3.18 11.37
N GLY A 40 -7.45 2.33 12.38
CA GLY A 40 -8.45 1.33 12.77
C GLY A 40 -9.69 1.93 13.42
N GLY A 41 -9.54 3.04 14.15
CA GLY A 41 -10.63 3.77 14.77
C GLY A 41 -11.42 4.70 13.82
N GLY A 42 -11.11 4.68 12.53
CA GLY A 42 -11.79 5.52 11.53
C GLY A 42 -11.25 6.95 11.43
N GLY A 43 -10.12 7.22 12.06
CA GLY A 43 -9.44 8.52 11.93
C GLY A 43 -8.87 8.71 10.52
N VAL A 44 -8.95 9.94 10.03
CA VAL A 44 -8.31 10.33 8.77
C VAL A 44 -6.80 10.45 9.01
N GLY A 45 -6.04 9.43 8.65
CA GLY A 45 -4.59 9.40 8.80
C GLY A 45 -3.91 8.70 7.64
N GLY A 46 -2.80 9.26 7.15
CA GLY A 46 -1.93 8.61 6.17
C GLY A 46 -0.93 7.67 6.85
N THR A 47 -0.51 6.63 6.15
CA THR A 47 0.56 5.73 6.59
C THR A 47 1.94 6.19 6.15
N PHE A 48 2.01 7.12 5.21
CA PHE A 48 3.21 7.61 4.59
C PHE A 48 4.17 8.30 5.60
N ALA A 49 3.74 9.40 6.22
CA ALA A 49 4.56 10.14 7.17
C ALA A 49 4.94 9.30 8.42
N PRO A 50 4.03 8.50 9.00
CA PRO A 50 4.38 7.57 10.06
C PRO A 50 5.44 6.53 9.68
N SER A 51 5.42 6.00 8.45
CA SER A 51 6.42 5.04 7.99
C SER A 51 7.81 5.66 7.86
N LEU A 52 7.91 6.89 7.35
CA LEU A 52 9.16 7.64 7.32
C LEU A 52 9.71 7.89 8.73
N TYR A 53 8.82 8.27 9.64
CA TYR A 53 9.19 8.51 11.04
C TYR A 53 9.74 7.25 11.70
N VAL A 54 9.00 6.15 11.61
CA VAL A 54 9.43 4.84 12.16
C VAL A 54 10.74 4.39 11.54
N GLY A 55 10.90 4.54 10.22
CA GLY A 55 12.13 4.21 9.51
C GLY A 55 13.33 5.03 9.98
N CYS A 56 13.15 6.33 10.16
CA CYS A 56 14.18 7.23 10.68
C CYS A 56 14.69 6.78 12.06
N PHE A 57 13.77 6.54 12.98
CA PHE A 57 14.12 6.08 14.33
C PHE A 57 14.73 4.69 14.34
N ALA A 58 14.23 3.78 13.50
CA ALA A 58 14.78 2.43 13.39
C ALA A 58 16.21 2.43 12.85
N GLY A 59 16.50 3.23 11.82
CA GLY A 59 17.85 3.39 11.27
C GLY A 59 18.80 4.04 12.27
N PHE A 60 18.35 5.10 12.94
CA PHE A 60 19.13 5.75 14.00
C PHE A 60 19.41 4.78 15.15
N PHE A 61 18.39 4.06 15.63
CA PHE A 61 18.52 3.07 16.70
C PHE A 61 19.53 1.98 16.33
N PHE A 62 19.50 1.49 15.11
CA PHE A 62 20.43 0.48 14.62
C PHE A 62 21.89 0.98 14.67
N ALA A 63 22.16 2.17 14.15
CA ALA A 63 23.50 2.77 14.18
C ALA A 63 23.96 3.02 15.63
N TYR A 64 23.07 3.55 16.47
CA TYR A 64 23.34 3.84 17.88
C TYR A 64 23.75 2.56 18.64
N VAL A 65 22.99 1.46 18.46
CA VAL A 65 23.31 0.18 19.08
C VAL A 65 24.66 -0.34 18.61
N LEU A 66 24.95 -0.31 17.31
CA LEU A 66 26.22 -0.81 16.77
C LEU A 66 27.42 0.02 17.26
N ASN A 67 27.30 1.35 17.29
CA ASN A 67 28.36 2.22 17.75
C ASN A 67 28.70 2.01 19.25
N HIS A 68 27.67 1.73 20.07
CA HIS A 68 27.87 1.58 21.52
C HIS A 68 28.20 0.14 21.96
N THR A 69 27.88 -0.87 21.14
CA THR A 69 28.26 -2.27 21.42
C THR A 69 29.70 -2.59 21.04
N GLY A 70 30.36 -1.69 20.31
CA GLY A 70 31.75 -1.93 19.86
C GLY A 70 31.92 -3.10 18.90
N LEU A 71 30.85 -3.56 18.27
CA LEU A 71 30.86 -4.67 17.32
C LEU A 71 31.63 -4.34 16.03
N LEU A 72 31.70 -3.06 15.69
CA LEU A 72 32.39 -2.59 14.51
C LEU A 72 33.61 -1.73 14.88
N PRO A 73 34.73 -1.83 14.16
CA PRO A 73 35.94 -1.07 14.42
C PRO A 73 35.85 0.40 13.92
N MET A 74 34.69 0.78 13.34
CA MET A 74 34.43 2.10 12.77
C MET A 74 33.15 2.69 13.35
N GLU A 75 33.12 4.00 13.49
CA GLU A 75 31.91 4.72 13.88
C GLU A 75 30.97 4.87 12.69
N LEU A 76 29.73 4.43 12.85
CA LEU A 76 28.68 4.59 11.85
C LEU A 76 28.05 5.99 11.99
N SER A 77 27.76 6.63 10.88
CA SER A 77 27.04 7.89 10.88
C SER A 77 25.55 7.67 11.19
N ASP A 78 25.11 8.05 12.38
CA ASP A 78 23.72 7.95 12.82
C ASP A 78 22.74 8.61 11.84
N LYS A 79 23.14 9.76 11.26
CA LYS A 79 22.39 10.49 10.24
C LYS A 79 22.16 9.65 8.99
N ASN A 80 23.22 9.04 8.45
CA ASN A 80 23.13 8.26 7.22
C ASN A 80 22.25 7.03 7.40
N PHE A 81 22.38 6.34 8.56
CA PHE A 81 21.56 5.19 8.88
C PHE A 81 20.10 5.56 9.13
N ALA A 82 19.83 6.72 9.74
CA ALA A 82 18.46 7.22 9.86
C ALA A 82 17.79 7.43 8.49
N LEU A 83 18.51 7.99 7.52
CA LEU A 83 18.03 8.19 6.16
C LEU A 83 17.84 6.87 5.40
N MET A 84 18.78 5.92 5.55
CA MET A 84 18.64 4.58 4.98
C MET A 84 17.45 3.84 5.60
N GLY A 85 17.22 3.98 6.90
CA GLY A 85 16.06 3.42 7.58
C GLY A 85 14.74 4.00 7.08
N MET A 86 14.69 5.32 6.84
CA MET A 86 13.52 5.98 6.23
C MET A 86 13.18 5.36 4.88
N ALA A 87 14.17 5.27 3.99
CA ALA A 87 13.99 4.70 2.66
C ALA A 87 13.61 3.22 2.71
N GLY A 88 14.26 2.43 3.56
CA GLY A 88 14.00 1.00 3.71
C GLY A 88 12.58 0.70 4.19
N VAL A 89 12.13 1.33 5.28
CA VAL A 89 10.77 1.12 5.80
C VAL A 89 9.72 1.61 4.81
N MET A 90 9.95 2.76 4.17
CA MET A 90 9.04 3.26 3.16
C MET A 90 8.94 2.33 1.96
N ALA A 91 10.07 1.84 1.43
CA ALA A 91 10.09 0.88 0.33
C ALA A 91 9.32 -0.41 0.66
N ALA A 92 9.48 -0.90 1.90
CA ALA A 92 8.79 -2.09 2.37
C ALA A 92 7.29 -1.89 2.52
N VAL A 93 6.85 -0.81 3.17
CA VAL A 93 5.42 -0.55 3.45
C VAL A 93 4.63 -0.22 2.17
N MET A 94 5.21 0.60 1.29
CA MET A 94 4.55 1.06 0.06
C MET A 94 4.75 0.13 -1.14
N HIS A 95 5.68 -0.80 -1.07
CA HIS A 95 6.16 -1.60 -2.21
C HIS A 95 6.66 -0.72 -3.38
N ALA A 96 7.29 0.40 -3.06
CA ALA A 96 7.73 1.41 -4.02
C ALA A 96 9.19 1.83 -3.76
N PRO A 97 10.19 0.98 -4.05
CA PRO A 97 11.59 1.27 -3.75
C PRO A 97 12.11 2.52 -4.47
N LEU A 98 11.77 2.73 -5.73
CA LEU A 98 12.18 3.93 -6.47
C LEU A 98 11.65 5.23 -5.82
N MET A 99 10.38 5.22 -5.42
CA MET A 99 9.79 6.36 -4.73
C MET A 99 10.52 6.65 -3.41
N ALA A 100 10.86 5.61 -2.65
CA ALA A 100 11.58 5.76 -1.38
C ALA A 100 12.98 6.36 -1.59
N ILE A 101 13.71 5.92 -2.61
CA ILE A 101 15.05 6.42 -2.94
C ILE A 101 14.98 7.91 -3.31
N PHE A 102 14.18 8.25 -4.32
CA PHE A 102 14.11 9.63 -4.82
C PHE A 102 13.57 10.60 -3.78
N LEU A 103 12.55 10.20 -3.03
CA LEU A 103 12.02 11.05 -1.96
C LEU A 103 13.07 11.33 -0.88
N THR A 104 13.81 10.30 -0.45
CA THR A 104 14.81 10.48 0.60
C THR A 104 15.96 11.35 0.10
N THR A 105 16.42 11.18 -1.15
CA THR A 105 17.45 12.05 -1.74
C THR A 105 16.97 13.49 -1.88
N GLU A 106 15.73 13.70 -2.28
CA GLU A 106 15.15 15.05 -2.40
C GLU A 106 15.03 15.74 -1.04
N LEU A 107 14.58 15.02 -0.01
CA LEU A 107 14.49 15.54 1.35
C LEU A 107 15.85 15.89 1.97
N THR A 108 16.91 15.23 1.56
CA THR A 108 18.27 15.51 2.03
C THR A 108 18.99 16.58 1.23
N GLY A 109 18.49 16.89 0.04
CA GLY A 109 19.11 17.86 -0.88
C GLY A 109 20.45 17.40 -1.46
N GLY A 110 20.75 16.08 -1.44
CA GLY A 110 22.00 15.51 -1.93
C GLY A 110 21.90 14.07 -2.38
N TYR A 111 22.74 13.69 -3.34
CA TYR A 111 22.79 12.34 -3.92
C TYR A 111 23.93 11.48 -3.37
N ASP A 112 24.64 11.94 -2.34
CA ASP A 112 25.78 11.24 -1.76
C ASP A 112 25.44 9.85 -1.23
N LEU A 113 24.22 9.70 -0.72
CA LEU A 113 23.69 8.43 -0.19
C LEU A 113 22.89 7.62 -1.21
N PHE A 114 22.88 8.02 -2.49
CA PHE A 114 22.01 7.37 -3.50
C PHE A 114 22.25 5.87 -3.61
N LEU A 115 23.50 5.44 -3.68
CA LEU A 115 23.86 4.01 -3.77
C LEU A 115 23.46 3.23 -2.51
N PRO A 116 23.79 3.65 -1.28
CA PRO A 116 23.28 3.03 -0.06
C PRO A 116 21.75 2.95 0.01
N LEU A 117 21.05 4.01 -0.39
CA LEU A 117 19.59 4.05 -0.42
C LEU A 117 19.01 3.04 -1.42
N MET A 118 19.63 2.89 -2.60
CA MET A 118 19.24 1.88 -3.59
C MET A 118 19.33 0.46 -3.01
N ILE A 119 20.45 0.14 -2.39
CA ILE A 119 20.68 -1.19 -1.81
C ILE A 119 19.67 -1.45 -0.69
N THR A 120 19.55 -0.54 0.26
CA THR A 120 18.66 -0.69 1.41
C THR A 120 17.19 -0.81 0.99
N SER A 121 16.74 0.05 0.09
CA SER A 121 15.35 0.04 -0.39
C SER A 121 15.02 -1.23 -1.19
N THR A 122 15.96 -1.69 -2.03
CA THR A 122 15.74 -2.90 -2.83
C THR A 122 15.74 -4.15 -1.94
N VAL A 123 16.66 -4.25 -1.00
CA VAL A 123 16.70 -5.38 -0.05
C VAL A 123 15.46 -5.38 0.84
N ALA A 124 15.06 -4.22 1.37
CA ALA A 124 13.85 -4.10 2.19
C ALA A 124 12.59 -4.51 1.41
N TYR A 125 12.46 -4.06 0.17
CA TYR A 125 11.37 -4.46 -0.72
C TYR A 125 11.39 -5.96 -1.03
N ALA A 126 12.54 -6.52 -1.37
CA ALA A 126 12.66 -7.95 -1.65
C ALA A 126 12.31 -8.80 -0.42
N THR A 127 12.76 -8.38 0.75
CA THR A 127 12.48 -9.06 2.01
C THR A 127 10.98 -9.05 2.33
N ILE A 128 10.34 -7.89 2.30
CA ILE A 128 8.91 -7.80 2.64
C ILE A 128 8.04 -8.59 1.65
N LYS A 129 8.43 -8.65 0.38
CA LYS A 129 7.70 -9.37 -0.65
C LYS A 129 7.57 -10.88 -0.39
N VAL A 130 8.50 -11.44 0.36
CA VAL A 130 8.46 -12.85 0.80
C VAL A 130 7.37 -13.07 1.85
N PHE A 131 7.15 -12.10 2.74
CA PHE A 131 6.20 -12.19 3.84
C PHE A 131 4.81 -11.66 3.45
N GLU A 132 4.77 -10.54 2.73
CA GLU A 132 3.54 -9.88 2.32
C GLU A 132 3.64 -9.50 0.84
N PRO A 133 2.96 -10.23 -0.06
CA PRO A 133 3.06 -9.98 -1.50
C PRO A 133 2.36 -8.69 -1.94
N HIS A 134 1.49 -8.13 -1.10
CA HIS A 134 0.67 -6.97 -1.42
C HIS A 134 1.05 -5.74 -0.59
N SER A 135 1.07 -4.57 -1.24
CA SER A 135 1.27 -3.31 -0.52
C SER A 135 0.08 -3.02 0.39
N ILE A 136 0.27 -2.13 1.36
CA ILE A 136 -0.79 -1.70 2.28
C ILE A 136 -2.05 -1.20 1.56
N TYR A 137 -1.90 -0.63 0.35
CA TYR A 137 -3.00 -0.12 -0.46
C TYR A 137 -3.75 -1.21 -1.21
N THR A 138 -3.03 -2.21 -1.72
CA THR A 138 -3.60 -3.29 -2.54
C THR A 138 -4.09 -4.48 -1.71
N MET A 139 -3.65 -4.59 -0.47
CA MET A 139 -4.02 -5.70 0.43
C MET A 139 -5.53 -5.85 0.62
N ARG A 140 -6.27 -4.74 0.75
CA ARG A 140 -7.74 -4.79 0.92
C ARG A 140 -8.44 -5.31 -0.33
N LEU A 141 -7.99 -4.91 -1.52
CA LEU A 141 -8.50 -5.39 -2.80
C LEU A 141 -8.14 -6.86 -3.02
N ALA A 142 -6.91 -7.25 -2.66
CA ALA A 142 -6.47 -8.64 -2.73
C ALA A 142 -7.32 -9.56 -1.84
N LYS A 143 -7.63 -9.14 -0.60
CA LYS A 143 -8.50 -9.90 0.32
C LYS A 143 -9.94 -10.04 -0.16
N LYS A 144 -10.44 -9.09 -0.96
CA LYS A 144 -11.77 -9.16 -1.59
C LYS A 144 -11.77 -9.95 -2.90
N GLY A 145 -10.61 -10.36 -3.42
CA GLY A 145 -10.49 -11.00 -4.72
C GLY A 145 -10.67 -10.04 -5.91
N GLU A 146 -10.71 -8.74 -5.65
CA GLU A 146 -10.94 -7.68 -6.65
C GLU A 146 -9.63 -7.09 -7.22
N LEU A 147 -8.47 -7.67 -6.88
CA LEU A 147 -7.18 -7.17 -7.31
C LEU A 147 -6.89 -7.58 -8.77
N LEU A 148 -7.00 -6.62 -9.67
CA LEU A 148 -6.76 -6.77 -11.11
C LEU A 148 -5.31 -6.39 -11.44
N THR A 149 -4.37 -7.33 -11.36
CA THR A 149 -2.93 -7.05 -11.57
C THR A 149 -2.46 -7.28 -12.99
N HIS A 150 -2.88 -8.39 -13.60
CA HIS A 150 -2.54 -8.74 -14.97
C HIS A 150 -3.79 -9.27 -15.67
N HIS A 151 -3.92 -9.05 -16.98
CA HIS A 151 -5.07 -9.46 -17.77
C HIS A 151 -6.39 -8.80 -17.32
N LYS A 152 -6.44 -7.48 -17.42
CA LYS A 152 -7.62 -6.68 -17.07
C LYS A 152 -8.91 -7.21 -17.70
N ASP A 153 -8.85 -7.66 -18.95
CA ASP A 153 -10.00 -8.18 -19.68
C ASP A 153 -10.54 -9.48 -19.08
N LYS A 154 -9.66 -10.42 -18.72
CA LYS A 154 -10.08 -11.66 -18.02
C LYS A 154 -10.64 -11.38 -16.64
N ALA A 155 -10.09 -10.42 -15.94
CA ALA A 155 -10.53 -10.05 -14.62
C ALA A 155 -11.91 -9.37 -14.64
N VAL A 156 -12.17 -8.51 -15.61
CA VAL A 156 -13.50 -7.92 -15.84
C VAL A 156 -14.53 -9.03 -16.10
N LEU A 157 -14.22 -10.01 -16.96
CA LEU A 157 -15.09 -11.15 -17.22
C LEU A 157 -15.35 -12.01 -15.96
N THR A 158 -14.35 -12.15 -15.08
CA THR A 158 -14.50 -12.93 -13.84
C THR A 158 -15.37 -12.20 -12.81
N LEU A 159 -15.36 -10.87 -12.79
CA LEU A 159 -16.16 -10.05 -11.88
C LEU A 159 -17.57 -9.78 -12.40
N LEU A 160 -17.81 -9.91 -13.71
CA LEU A 160 -19.12 -9.78 -14.30
C LEU A 160 -20.01 -10.94 -13.87
N LYS A 161 -21.05 -10.61 -13.11
CA LYS A 161 -22.09 -11.58 -12.78
C LYS A 161 -22.96 -11.78 -14.02
N MET A 162 -23.19 -13.04 -14.39
CA MET A 162 -24.02 -13.40 -15.54
C MET A 162 -25.38 -12.69 -15.47
N ASP A 163 -26.01 -12.63 -14.30
CA ASP A 163 -27.30 -11.96 -14.09
C ASP A 163 -27.33 -10.46 -14.39
N SER A 164 -26.16 -9.79 -14.36
CA SER A 164 -26.06 -8.35 -14.68
C SER A 164 -25.86 -8.09 -16.17
N VAL A 165 -25.50 -9.11 -16.92
CA VAL A 165 -25.23 -9.02 -18.38
C VAL A 165 -26.36 -9.60 -19.19
N ILE A 166 -27.10 -10.58 -18.62
CA ILE A 166 -28.26 -11.18 -19.29
C ILE A 166 -29.35 -10.12 -19.37
N GLU A 167 -29.74 -9.80 -20.59
CA GLU A 167 -30.90 -8.96 -20.86
C GLU A 167 -32.16 -9.71 -20.49
N LYS A 168 -33.03 -9.10 -19.71
CA LYS A 168 -34.29 -9.68 -19.25
C LYS A 168 -35.51 -8.88 -19.71
N ASP A 169 -35.27 -7.76 -20.36
CA ASP A 169 -36.34 -6.85 -20.83
C ASP A 169 -36.75 -7.21 -22.26
N PHE A 170 -37.36 -8.37 -22.39
CA PHE A 170 -37.96 -8.83 -23.65
C PHE A 170 -39.47 -8.89 -23.50
N ILE A 171 -40.18 -8.43 -24.55
CA ILE A 171 -41.62 -8.63 -24.68
C ILE A 171 -41.84 -9.88 -25.52
N GLU A 172 -42.54 -10.85 -24.97
CA GLU A 172 -42.86 -12.11 -25.65
C GLU A 172 -43.97 -11.92 -26.69
N VAL A 173 -43.89 -12.62 -27.80
CA VAL A 173 -44.93 -12.69 -28.82
C VAL A 173 -45.35 -14.14 -29.04
N HIS A 174 -46.60 -14.36 -29.40
CA HIS A 174 -47.14 -15.69 -29.67
C HIS A 174 -47.36 -15.94 -31.17
N PRO A 175 -47.22 -17.18 -31.65
CA PRO A 175 -47.39 -17.51 -33.09
C PRO A 175 -48.77 -17.12 -33.63
N ASN A 176 -49.80 -17.12 -32.79
CA ASN A 176 -51.19 -16.81 -33.19
C ASN A 176 -51.54 -15.33 -33.05
N MET A 177 -50.57 -14.44 -32.74
CA MET A 177 -50.81 -13.02 -32.59
C MET A 177 -51.10 -12.36 -33.92
N SER A 178 -52.10 -11.46 -33.97
CA SER A 178 -52.42 -10.70 -35.16
C SER A 178 -51.32 -9.66 -35.48
N LEU A 179 -51.15 -9.31 -36.74
CA LEU A 179 -50.20 -8.28 -37.16
C LEU A 179 -50.44 -6.93 -36.45
N GLY A 180 -51.72 -6.57 -36.20
CA GLY A 180 -52.07 -5.35 -35.51
C GLY A 180 -51.65 -5.35 -34.02
N ASP A 181 -51.71 -6.48 -33.36
CA ASP A 181 -51.26 -6.59 -31.96
C ASP A 181 -49.73 -6.64 -31.89
N MET A 182 -49.09 -7.27 -32.85
CA MET A 182 -47.63 -7.26 -32.99
C MET A 182 -47.06 -5.83 -33.14
N VAL A 183 -47.72 -5.00 -33.95
CA VAL A 183 -47.33 -3.58 -34.08
C VAL A 183 -47.42 -2.82 -32.76
N LYS A 184 -48.41 -3.11 -31.92
CA LYS A 184 -48.55 -2.50 -30.59
C LYS A 184 -47.40 -2.95 -29.70
N VAL A 185 -47.06 -4.24 -29.69
CA VAL A 185 -45.93 -4.82 -28.94
C VAL A 185 -44.62 -4.17 -29.38
N ILE A 186 -44.37 -4.04 -30.65
CA ILE A 186 -43.18 -3.39 -31.22
C ILE A 186 -43.08 -1.92 -30.78
N SER A 187 -44.21 -1.21 -30.73
CA SER A 187 -44.25 0.21 -30.34
C SER A 187 -43.94 0.41 -28.85
N GLN A 188 -44.12 -0.58 -28.00
CA GLN A 188 -43.84 -0.57 -26.59
C GLN A 188 -42.45 -1.13 -26.22
N SER A 189 -41.83 -1.88 -27.13
CA SER A 189 -40.54 -2.50 -26.89
C SER A 189 -39.42 -1.52 -27.10
N HIS A 190 -38.42 -1.56 -26.25
CA HIS A 190 -37.16 -0.89 -26.45
C HIS A 190 -36.12 -1.74 -27.19
N ARG A 191 -36.51 -2.96 -27.60
CA ARG A 191 -35.65 -3.95 -28.25
C ARG A 191 -36.18 -4.41 -29.59
N ASN A 192 -35.26 -4.87 -30.44
CA ASN A 192 -35.59 -5.34 -31.80
C ASN A 192 -35.69 -6.88 -31.89
N ILE A 193 -35.60 -7.56 -30.76
CA ILE A 193 -35.66 -9.01 -30.67
C ILE A 193 -36.89 -9.38 -29.83
N PHE A 194 -37.75 -10.23 -30.40
CA PHE A 194 -38.97 -10.70 -29.78
C PHE A 194 -38.93 -12.22 -29.67
N PRO A 195 -38.81 -12.79 -28.47
CA PRO A 195 -38.93 -14.23 -28.27
C PRO A 195 -40.34 -14.68 -28.60
N VAL A 196 -40.45 -15.72 -29.43
CA VAL A 196 -41.72 -16.32 -29.79
C VAL A 196 -41.92 -17.50 -28.82
N THR A 197 -42.92 -17.39 -27.94
CA THR A 197 -43.25 -18.43 -26.95
C THR A 197 -44.60 -19.07 -27.35
N ASP A 198 -44.70 -20.41 -27.20
CA ASP A 198 -45.95 -21.13 -27.35
C ASP A 198 -46.65 -21.23 -25.99
N ASN A 199 -47.98 -21.47 -26.03
CA ASN A 199 -48.79 -21.52 -24.78
C ASN A 199 -48.44 -22.68 -23.82
N ASP A 200 -47.55 -23.59 -24.22
CA ASP A 200 -47.11 -24.72 -23.47
C ASP A 200 -45.76 -24.48 -22.72
N ASN A 201 -45.21 -23.30 -22.84
CA ASN A 201 -44.13 -22.73 -21.98
C ASN A 201 -43.39 -21.63 -22.69
#